data_d52abed16d8cf07b92da4c5f52bd4ebf
#
_entry.id   d52abed16d8cf07b92da4c5f52bd4ebf
#
_cell.length_a   1.000
_cell.length_b   1.000
_cell.length_c   1.000
_cell.angle_alpha   90.00
_cell.angle_beta   90.00
_cell.angle_gamma   90.00
#
_symmetry.space_group_name_H-M   'P 1'
#
loop_
_entity.id
_entity.type
_entity.pdbx_description
1 polymer ?
#
loop_
_entity_poly.entity_id
_entity_poly.type
_entity_poly.pdbx_seq_one_letter_code
_entity_poly.pdbx_strand_id
1 'polypeptide(L)'
;MKRWICVPLTVGLILLLLPAGAEQKDLEVRQFDFQSKTVLLNSGYSMPILGLGTYALDHDTCVQSVKALLAEGGRLIDTAYMYGNEEAVGEGVRQAMAEYGIPREEIFVITKIYPNQFGRPEAAIDMALEKLNLGYIDMMLLHHPGAGDVQAYRAMEAYAEQGKIRSLGLSNWYVEELTEFLPQVKIRPALVQNEIHPYYQEQDVVPFIQSQGIVVQCWYPLGGRGYTAELLNDEVIRRIAERHGVSSAQVILRWDLQRGIVVIPGSSNPDHIRENLDLFGFALTEEEMEEIRSLDRNEKHDWY
;
A
#
# COMPACT_ATOMS: atom_id res chain seq x y z
N MET A 1 22.01 -40.13 -75.26
CA MET A 1 21.57 -40.53 -73.91
C MET A 1 22.30 -39.59 -72.89
N LYS A 2 21.64 -38.52 -72.42
CA LYS A 2 22.20 -37.60 -71.44
C LYS A 2 21.50 -37.90 -70.10
N ARG A 3 22.28 -38.37 -69.08
CA ARG A 3 21.85 -38.59 -67.71
C ARG A 3 21.83 -37.26 -66.94
N TRP A 4 20.69 -36.93 -66.44
CA TRP A 4 20.53 -35.82 -65.50
C TRP A 4 20.79 -36.33 -64.09
N ILE A 5 21.74 -35.72 -63.39
CA ILE A 5 22.02 -35.99 -61.99
C ILE A 5 21.20 -35.00 -61.18
N CYS A 6 20.21 -35.48 -60.41
CA CYS A 6 19.50 -34.70 -59.40
C CYS A 6 20.37 -34.61 -58.14
N VAL A 7 20.73 -33.37 -57.75
CA VAL A 7 21.31 -33.06 -56.43
C VAL A 7 20.18 -32.68 -55.49
N PRO A 8 20.05 -33.31 -54.33
CA PRO A 8 19.01 -32.88 -53.35
C PRO A 8 19.51 -31.64 -52.60
N LEU A 9 18.70 -30.58 -52.64
CA LEU A 9 18.87 -29.39 -51.80
C LEU A 9 18.42 -29.72 -50.37
N THR A 10 19.37 -29.91 -49.47
CA THR A 10 19.10 -29.97 -48.03
C THR A 10 18.92 -28.55 -47.49
N VAL A 11 17.66 -28.17 -47.22
CA VAL A 11 17.30 -26.96 -46.46
C VAL A 11 17.63 -27.21 -45.02
N GLY A 12 18.72 -26.65 -44.53
CA GLY A 12 19.08 -26.67 -43.12
C GLY A 12 18.14 -25.74 -42.33
N LEU A 13 17.29 -26.33 -41.54
CA LEU A 13 16.44 -25.60 -40.55
C LEU A 13 17.36 -25.16 -39.41
N ILE A 14 17.78 -23.88 -39.42
CA ILE A 14 18.48 -23.28 -38.27
C ILE A 14 17.40 -23.06 -37.18
N LEU A 15 17.31 -23.98 -36.22
CA LEU A 15 16.61 -23.73 -34.96
C LEU A 15 17.45 -22.72 -34.18
N LEU A 16 16.99 -21.48 -34.12
CA LEU A 16 17.42 -20.49 -33.14
C LEU A 16 16.94 -20.99 -31.75
N LEU A 17 17.85 -21.60 -31.01
CA LEU A 17 17.70 -21.87 -29.58
C LEU A 17 17.69 -20.51 -28.88
N LEU A 18 16.47 -20.04 -28.54
CA LEU A 18 16.31 -19.01 -27.53
C LEU A 18 16.84 -19.58 -26.20
N PRO A 19 17.59 -18.79 -25.40
CA PRO A 19 18.04 -19.27 -24.11
C PRO A 19 16.81 -19.57 -23.24
N ALA A 20 16.65 -20.83 -22.93
CA ALA A 20 15.65 -21.29 -21.96
C ALA A 20 16.05 -20.83 -20.56
N GLY A 21 15.09 -20.22 -19.86
CA GLY A 21 15.08 -20.20 -18.40
C GLY A 21 15.73 -19.01 -17.74
N ALA A 22 15.12 -17.82 -17.81
CA ALA A 22 14.92 -17.15 -16.54
C ALA A 22 13.81 -17.96 -15.82
N GLU A 23 14.15 -18.70 -14.79
CA GLU A 23 13.16 -19.26 -13.85
C GLU A 23 12.28 -18.07 -13.40
N GLN A 24 11.03 -18.08 -13.87
CA GLN A 24 10.00 -17.21 -13.34
C GLN A 24 9.78 -17.75 -11.92
N LYS A 25 10.52 -17.21 -10.93
CA LYS A 25 10.23 -17.47 -9.52
C LYS A 25 8.76 -17.15 -9.36
N ASP A 26 7.96 -18.15 -9.02
CA ASP A 26 6.57 -17.94 -8.63
C ASP A 26 6.59 -16.87 -7.54
N LEU A 27 6.00 -15.72 -7.85
CA LEU A 27 5.92 -14.60 -6.93
C LEU A 27 4.85 -14.98 -5.90
N GLU A 28 5.29 -15.36 -4.70
CA GLU A 28 4.40 -15.74 -3.62
C GLU A 28 3.56 -14.53 -3.16
N VAL A 29 2.27 -14.74 -2.99
CA VAL A 29 1.37 -13.79 -2.33
C VAL A 29 1.88 -13.56 -0.91
N ARG A 30 2.04 -12.29 -0.51
CA ARG A 30 2.55 -11.93 0.81
C ARG A 30 1.52 -12.25 1.88
N GLN A 31 1.87 -13.12 2.81
CA GLN A 31 1.00 -13.53 3.90
C GLN A 31 1.13 -12.57 5.08
N PHE A 32 -0.01 -12.23 5.70
CA PHE A 32 -0.02 -11.44 6.93
C PHE A 32 0.23 -12.34 8.14
N ASP A 33 1.16 -11.93 8.99
CA ASP A 33 1.32 -12.52 10.31
C ASP A 33 0.44 -11.76 11.31
N PHE A 34 -0.69 -12.35 11.67
CA PHE A 34 -1.64 -11.77 12.62
C PHE A 34 -1.12 -11.77 14.07
N GLN A 35 -0.11 -12.58 14.38
CA GLN A 35 0.49 -12.59 15.71
C GLN A 35 1.43 -11.41 15.90
N SER A 36 2.34 -11.16 14.95
CA SER A 36 3.21 -9.98 14.96
C SER A 36 2.54 -8.73 14.42
N LYS A 37 1.35 -8.88 13.79
CA LYS A 37 0.60 -7.81 13.11
C LYS A 37 1.40 -7.16 11.98
N THR A 38 2.16 -7.95 11.24
CA THR A 38 3.05 -7.47 10.17
C THR A 38 2.93 -8.29 8.89
N VAL A 39 3.49 -7.75 7.83
CA VAL A 39 3.73 -8.43 6.55
C VAL A 39 5.18 -8.24 6.14
N LEU A 40 5.83 -9.30 5.65
CA LEU A 40 7.17 -9.22 5.08
C LEU A 40 7.07 -8.73 3.62
N LEU A 41 7.58 -7.54 3.36
CA LEU A 41 7.64 -6.94 2.03
C LEU A 41 8.66 -7.66 1.13
N ASN A 42 8.51 -7.52 -0.20
CA ASN A 42 9.50 -8.02 -1.16
C ASN A 42 10.86 -7.29 -1.06
N SER A 43 10.90 -6.13 -0.43
CA SER A 43 12.13 -5.39 -0.09
C SER A 43 12.91 -6.00 1.09
N GLY A 44 12.34 -6.98 1.80
CA GLY A 44 12.93 -7.62 2.98
C GLY A 44 12.62 -6.94 4.31
N TYR A 45 11.91 -5.82 4.31
CA TYR A 45 11.48 -5.15 5.53
C TYR A 45 10.10 -5.65 5.97
N SER A 46 9.89 -5.78 7.30
CA SER A 46 8.56 -6.02 7.88
C SER A 46 7.81 -4.70 8.01
N MET A 47 6.54 -4.70 7.61
CA MET A 47 5.65 -3.55 7.70
C MET A 47 4.43 -3.90 8.55
N PRO A 48 3.98 -3.04 9.49
CA PRO A 48 2.71 -3.25 10.19
C PRO A 48 1.52 -3.26 9.21
N ILE A 49 0.53 -4.13 9.48
CA ILE A 49 -0.66 -4.29 8.59
C ILE A 49 -1.80 -3.33 8.93
N LEU A 50 -1.62 -2.49 9.93
CA LEU A 50 -2.61 -1.53 10.41
C LEU A 50 -1.91 -0.25 10.86
N GLY A 51 -2.41 0.91 10.43
CA GLY A 51 -1.82 2.20 10.72
C GLY A 51 -2.81 3.36 10.75
N LEU A 52 -2.27 4.56 10.64
CA LEU A 52 -3.00 5.83 10.63
C LEU A 52 -2.74 6.57 9.31
N GLY A 53 -3.80 6.91 8.58
CA GLY A 53 -3.76 7.87 7.49
C GLY A 53 -3.89 9.29 8.02
N THR A 54 -3.05 10.21 7.53
CA THR A 54 -3.01 11.61 8.00
C THR A 54 -3.66 12.60 7.03
N TYR A 55 -4.28 12.11 5.96
CA TYR A 55 -4.95 12.98 4.99
C TYR A 55 -5.94 13.93 5.68
N ALA A 56 -5.84 15.22 5.33
CA ALA A 56 -6.71 16.29 5.82
C ALA A 56 -6.64 16.60 7.33
N LEU A 57 -5.63 16.12 8.03
CA LEU A 57 -5.30 16.59 9.35
C LEU A 57 -4.47 17.88 9.25
N ASP A 58 -4.88 18.93 9.97
CA ASP A 58 -4.05 20.10 10.17
C ASP A 58 -2.81 19.76 11.03
N HIS A 59 -1.87 20.69 11.14
CA HIS A 59 -0.59 20.45 11.81
C HIS A 59 -0.75 19.92 13.23
N ASP A 60 -1.46 20.63 14.08
CA ASP A 60 -1.55 20.29 15.51
C ASP A 60 -2.35 19.00 15.73
N THR A 61 -3.44 18.83 15.00
CA THR A 61 -4.23 17.61 14.99
C THR A 61 -3.41 16.41 14.51
N CYS A 62 -2.59 16.59 13.47
CA CYS A 62 -1.72 15.55 12.95
C CYS A 62 -0.67 15.12 14.00
N VAL A 63 0.02 16.06 14.65
CA VAL A 63 0.97 15.75 15.74
C VAL A 63 0.28 14.94 16.83
N GLN A 64 -0.90 15.36 17.30
CA GLN A 64 -1.62 14.66 18.37
C GLN A 64 -2.11 13.26 17.94
N SER A 65 -2.61 13.11 16.71
CA SER A 65 -3.08 11.82 16.21
C SER A 65 -1.93 10.81 16.04
N VAL A 66 -0.76 11.26 15.54
CA VAL A 66 0.45 10.43 15.46
C VAL A 66 0.91 10.00 16.84
N LYS A 67 0.94 10.91 17.82
CA LYS A 67 1.29 10.58 19.21
C LYS A 67 0.29 9.59 19.82
N ALA A 68 -1.01 9.79 19.61
CA ALA A 68 -2.03 8.87 20.10
C ALA A 68 -1.87 7.46 19.51
N LEU A 69 -1.64 7.36 18.19
CA LEU A 69 -1.34 6.08 17.55
C LEU A 69 -0.15 5.36 18.20
N LEU A 70 0.96 6.07 18.36
CA LEU A 70 2.21 5.49 18.88
C LEU A 70 2.09 5.11 20.36
N ALA A 71 1.34 5.88 21.16
CA ALA A 71 1.04 5.58 22.56
C ALA A 71 0.24 4.28 22.71
N GLU A 72 -0.72 4.04 21.82
CA GLU A 72 -1.58 2.85 21.80
C GLU A 72 -0.91 1.62 21.12
N GLY A 73 0.37 1.73 20.76
CA GLY A 73 1.14 0.63 20.18
C GLY A 73 1.03 0.48 18.67
N GLY A 74 0.32 1.38 17.97
CA GLY A 74 0.39 1.47 16.50
C GLY A 74 1.79 1.88 16.03
N ARG A 75 2.17 1.44 14.82
CA ARG A 75 3.55 1.66 14.32
C ARG A 75 3.61 2.05 12.85
N LEU A 76 2.49 2.18 12.14
CA LEU A 76 2.42 2.56 10.72
C LEU A 76 1.73 3.91 10.59
N ILE A 77 2.38 4.86 9.91
CA ILE A 77 1.86 6.20 9.63
C ILE A 77 1.97 6.46 8.14
N ASP A 78 0.87 6.88 7.52
CA ASP A 78 0.81 7.25 6.11
C ASP A 78 0.56 8.75 5.95
N THR A 79 1.44 9.39 5.20
CA THR A 79 1.33 10.81 4.79
C THR A 79 1.66 10.98 3.32
N ALA A 80 1.70 12.20 2.82
CA ALA A 80 2.10 12.55 1.47
C ALA A 80 2.47 14.04 1.35
N TYR A 81 3.28 14.38 0.35
CA TYR A 81 3.54 15.75 -0.03
C TYR A 81 2.26 16.60 -0.16
N MET A 82 1.25 16.05 -0.85
CA MET A 82 -0.03 16.77 -1.11
C MET A 82 -0.88 17.00 0.14
N TYR A 83 -0.60 16.29 1.25
CA TYR A 83 -1.35 16.52 2.49
C TYR A 83 -0.85 17.76 3.24
N GLY A 84 0.37 18.23 2.93
CA GLY A 84 0.97 19.42 3.53
C GLY A 84 1.35 19.24 5.01
N ASN A 85 1.37 18.01 5.53
CA ASN A 85 1.58 17.73 6.95
C ASN A 85 2.75 16.78 7.25
N GLU A 86 3.68 16.58 6.32
CA GLU A 86 4.88 15.74 6.52
C GLU A 86 5.73 16.23 7.72
N GLU A 87 5.83 17.55 7.91
CA GLU A 87 6.55 18.16 9.04
C GLU A 87 5.87 17.80 10.37
N ALA A 88 4.55 17.89 10.43
CA ALA A 88 3.75 17.51 11.60
C ALA A 88 3.87 16.02 11.93
N VAL A 89 3.87 15.15 10.91
CA VAL A 89 4.13 13.71 11.09
C VAL A 89 5.51 13.49 11.71
N GLY A 90 6.55 14.12 11.14
CA GLY A 90 7.91 14.03 11.66
C GLY A 90 8.01 14.54 13.11
N GLU A 91 7.34 15.64 13.42
CA GLU A 91 7.28 16.20 14.79
C GLU A 91 6.59 15.24 15.76
N GLY A 92 5.39 14.72 15.42
CA GLY A 92 4.64 13.79 16.23
C GLY A 92 5.43 12.50 16.53
N VAL A 93 6.12 11.96 15.51
CA VAL A 93 7.01 10.81 15.67
C VAL A 93 8.16 11.12 16.64
N ARG A 94 8.89 12.23 16.44
CA ARG A 94 10.02 12.58 17.33
C ARG A 94 9.57 12.84 18.77
N GLN A 95 8.42 13.50 18.96
CA GLN A 95 7.85 13.70 20.30
C GLN A 95 7.49 12.35 20.97
N ALA A 96 6.81 11.46 20.24
CA ALA A 96 6.43 10.14 20.77
C ALA A 96 7.65 9.25 21.07
N MET A 97 8.67 9.25 20.21
CA MET A 97 9.94 8.57 20.47
C MET A 97 10.58 9.02 21.78
N ALA A 98 10.61 10.34 22.00
CA ALA A 98 11.19 10.92 23.23
C ALA A 98 10.32 10.64 24.48
N GLU A 99 9.00 10.72 24.35
CA GLU A 99 8.07 10.58 25.47
C GLU A 99 7.85 9.11 25.89
N TYR A 100 7.76 8.20 24.90
CA TYR A 100 7.44 6.78 25.16
C TYR A 100 8.64 5.84 25.03
N GLY A 101 9.81 6.35 24.67
CA GLY A 101 11.03 5.55 24.50
C GLY A 101 10.97 4.59 23.31
N ILE A 102 10.23 4.94 22.25
CA ILE A 102 10.05 4.10 21.07
C ILE A 102 11.27 4.28 20.14
N PRO A 103 11.99 3.21 19.79
CA PRO A 103 13.08 3.29 18.81
C PRO A 103 12.55 3.67 17.41
N ARG A 104 13.32 4.46 16.64
CA ARG A 104 12.92 4.86 15.27
C ARG A 104 12.66 3.67 14.36
N GLU A 105 13.41 2.60 14.51
CA GLU A 105 13.32 1.38 13.71
C GLU A 105 12.03 0.58 13.92
N GLU A 106 11.29 0.84 15.00
CA GLU A 106 9.98 0.24 15.23
C GLU A 106 8.85 0.99 14.50
N ILE A 107 9.11 2.21 14.04
CA ILE A 107 8.09 3.06 13.41
C ILE A 107 8.24 3.01 11.89
N PHE A 108 7.16 2.74 11.19
CA PHE A 108 7.10 2.67 9.73
C PHE A 108 6.35 3.88 9.18
N VAL A 109 7.05 4.76 8.45
CA VAL A 109 6.48 5.98 7.88
C VAL A 109 6.45 5.88 6.36
N ILE A 110 5.27 6.07 5.79
CA ILE A 110 5.03 6.15 4.35
C ILE A 110 4.81 7.62 3.97
N THR A 111 5.48 8.08 2.92
CA THR A 111 5.14 9.34 2.24
C THR A 111 5.10 9.15 0.73
N LYS A 112 4.65 10.18 -0.01
CA LYS A 112 4.38 10.09 -1.43
C LYS A 112 4.85 11.35 -2.15
N ILE A 113 5.45 11.18 -3.35
CA ILE A 113 5.70 12.29 -4.29
C ILE A 113 4.55 12.37 -5.30
N TYR A 114 4.17 13.57 -5.66
CA TYR A 114 3.01 13.85 -6.52
C TYR A 114 3.45 14.10 -7.99
N PRO A 115 2.62 13.86 -9.01
CA PRO A 115 3.00 14.03 -10.41
C PRO A 115 3.61 15.39 -10.78
N ASN A 116 3.22 16.48 -10.12
CA ASN A 116 3.83 17.80 -10.35
C ASN A 116 5.30 17.89 -9.90
N GLN A 117 5.81 16.91 -9.17
CA GLN A 117 7.19 16.81 -8.70
C GLN A 117 8.05 15.87 -9.57
N PHE A 118 7.47 15.09 -10.48
CA PHE A 118 8.19 14.09 -11.28
C PHE A 118 9.25 14.70 -12.20
N GLY A 119 9.15 15.98 -12.51
CA GLY A 119 10.19 16.70 -13.27
C GLY A 119 11.46 17.02 -12.46
N ARG A 120 11.43 16.91 -11.13
CA ARG A 120 12.56 17.13 -10.20
C ARG A 120 12.48 16.17 -9.01
N PRO A 121 12.53 14.86 -9.27
CA PRO A 121 12.22 13.86 -8.25
C PRO A 121 13.23 13.87 -7.10
N GLU A 122 14.53 14.12 -7.37
CA GLU A 122 15.54 14.17 -6.31
C GLU A 122 15.26 15.31 -5.31
N ALA A 123 14.90 16.50 -5.82
CA ALA A 123 14.54 17.63 -4.95
C ALA A 123 13.26 17.35 -4.14
N ALA A 124 12.30 16.59 -4.70
CA ALA A 124 11.10 16.20 -3.99
C ALA A 124 11.41 15.19 -2.87
N ILE A 125 12.30 14.22 -3.13
CA ILE A 125 12.74 13.24 -2.13
C ILE A 125 13.52 13.91 -1.00
N ASP A 126 14.48 14.81 -1.33
CA ASP A 126 15.25 15.55 -0.34
C ASP A 126 14.34 16.42 0.53
N MET A 127 13.32 17.07 -0.05
CA MET A 127 12.33 17.85 0.69
C MET A 127 11.51 16.97 1.66
N ALA A 128 11.10 15.79 1.25
CA ALA A 128 10.36 14.86 2.12
C ALA A 128 11.25 14.37 3.28
N LEU A 129 12.53 14.05 3.01
CA LEU A 129 13.51 13.68 4.04
C LEU A 129 13.74 14.83 5.05
N GLU A 130 13.84 16.06 4.57
CA GLU A 130 14.02 17.27 5.39
C GLU A 130 12.79 17.52 6.28
N LYS A 131 11.59 17.52 5.72
CA LYS A 131 10.34 17.77 6.44
C LYS A 131 10.07 16.71 7.51
N LEU A 132 10.15 15.44 7.14
CA LEU A 132 9.99 14.35 8.10
C LEU A 132 11.08 14.38 9.17
N ASN A 133 12.34 14.66 8.80
CA ASN A 133 13.50 14.73 9.69
C ASN A 133 13.60 13.50 10.63
N LEU A 134 13.52 12.30 10.03
CA LEU A 134 13.52 11.00 10.73
C LEU A 134 14.73 10.12 10.37
N GLY A 135 15.72 10.70 9.66
CA GLY A 135 16.94 10.03 9.22
C GLY A 135 16.78 9.24 7.92
N TYR A 136 15.66 8.55 7.75
CA TYR A 136 15.29 7.80 6.53
C TYR A 136 13.77 7.71 6.41
N ILE A 137 13.29 7.34 5.23
CA ILE A 137 11.89 7.04 4.93
C ILE A 137 11.72 5.53 4.82
N ASP A 138 10.75 4.94 5.52
CA ASP A 138 10.52 3.49 5.45
C ASP A 138 9.93 3.08 4.11
N MET A 139 8.98 3.88 3.58
CA MET A 139 8.46 3.65 2.25
C MET A 139 8.08 4.96 1.55
N MET A 140 8.44 5.08 0.29
CA MET A 140 8.02 6.18 -0.56
C MET A 140 7.22 5.66 -1.75
N LEU A 141 6.09 6.32 -2.04
CA LEU A 141 5.21 5.98 -3.14
C LEU A 141 5.24 7.06 -4.22
N LEU A 142 5.03 6.66 -5.48
CA LEU A 142 4.45 7.58 -6.46
C LEU A 142 2.96 7.69 -6.16
N HIS A 143 2.44 8.91 -5.98
CA HIS A 143 1.07 9.15 -5.50
C HIS A 143 0.00 8.83 -6.56
N HIS A 144 0.30 9.08 -7.83
CA HIS A 144 -0.53 8.78 -9.00
C HIS A 144 0.35 8.47 -10.20
N PRO A 145 -0.14 7.71 -11.19
CA PRO A 145 0.51 7.63 -12.50
C PRO A 145 0.57 9.00 -13.16
N GLY A 146 1.57 9.23 -13.99
CA GLY A 146 1.72 10.49 -14.69
C GLY A 146 2.97 10.59 -15.56
N ALA A 147 3.04 11.63 -16.37
CA ALA A 147 4.20 11.85 -17.22
C ALA A 147 5.50 11.95 -16.41
N GLY A 148 6.46 11.07 -16.69
CA GLY A 148 7.75 11.00 -15.99
C GLY A 148 7.77 10.12 -14.75
N ASP A 149 6.73 9.35 -14.48
CA ASP A 149 6.63 8.44 -13.33
C ASP A 149 7.76 7.41 -13.28
N VAL A 150 8.11 6.75 -14.40
CA VAL A 150 9.25 5.83 -14.48
C VAL A 150 10.55 6.53 -14.12
N GLN A 151 10.76 7.78 -14.58
CA GLN A 151 11.96 8.54 -14.23
C GLN A 151 11.98 8.91 -12.75
N ALA A 152 10.84 9.33 -12.21
CA ALA A 152 10.71 9.63 -10.79
C ALA A 152 10.94 8.39 -9.92
N TYR A 153 10.42 7.24 -10.33
CA TYR A 153 10.65 5.97 -9.63
C TYR A 153 12.14 5.56 -9.66
N ARG A 154 12.82 5.75 -10.78
CA ARG A 154 14.27 5.49 -10.87
C ARG A 154 15.12 6.39 -9.96
N ALA A 155 14.68 7.62 -9.74
CA ALA A 155 15.31 8.46 -8.71
C ALA A 155 15.07 7.87 -7.30
N MET A 156 13.85 7.39 -7.01
CA MET A 156 13.57 6.69 -5.74
C MET A 156 14.44 5.42 -5.60
N GLU A 157 14.66 4.65 -6.68
CA GLU A 157 15.56 3.49 -6.67
C GLU A 157 17.00 3.88 -6.25
N ALA A 158 17.51 4.98 -6.78
CA ALA A 158 18.84 5.48 -6.41
C ALA A 158 18.93 5.89 -4.92
N TYR A 159 17.85 6.43 -4.35
CA TYR A 159 17.79 6.75 -2.92
C TYR A 159 17.60 5.51 -2.05
N ALA A 160 16.96 4.48 -2.57
CA ALA A 160 16.88 3.18 -1.90
C ALA A 160 18.24 2.48 -1.84
N GLU A 161 19.01 2.51 -2.93
CA GLU A 161 20.40 2.00 -2.98
C GLU A 161 21.32 2.73 -1.98
N GLN A 162 21.04 4.00 -1.65
CA GLN A 162 21.75 4.79 -0.63
C GLN A 162 21.24 4.52 0.80
N GLY A 163 20.19 3.74 0.98
CA GLY A 163 19.56 3.49 2.29
C GLY A 163 18.75 4.67 2.84
N LYS A 164 18.48 5.70 2.06
CA LYS A 164 17.64 6.84 2.46
C LYS A 164 16.15 6.53 2.39
N ILE A 165 15.77 5.59 1.53
CA ILE A 165 14.44 5.00 1.44
C ILE A 165 14.59 3.49 1.60
N ARG A 166 13.75 2.83 2.41
CA ARG A 166 13.84 1.39 2.64
C ARG A 166 13.02 0.56 1.67
N SER A 167 11.86 1.06 1.28
CA SER A 167 10.93 0.38 0.38
C SER A 167 10.30 1.36 -0.58
N LEU A 168 9.95 0.89 -1.78
CA LEU A 168 9.32 1.67 -2.82
C LEU A 168 7.94 1.12 -3.13
N GLY A 169 7.01 2.00 -3.50
CA GLY A 169 5.66 1.60 -3.85
C GLY A 169 4.97 2.59 -4.78
N LEU A 170 3.71 2.31 -5.03
CA LEU A 170 2.84 3.05 -5.94
C LEU A 170 1.49 3.33 -5.26
N SER A 171 0.76 4.34 -5.72
CA SER A 171 -0.60 4.62 -5.27
C SER A 171 -1.47 5.02 -6.46
N ASN A 172 -2.68 4.44 -6.54
CA ASN A 172 -3.61 4.62 -7.66
C ASN A 172 -3.11 4.00 -8.98
N TRP A 173 -2.44 2.86 -8.91
CA TRP A 173 -2.09 2.02 -10.05
C TRP A 173 -3.00 0.81 -10.14
N TYR A 174 -3.50 0.56 -11.34
CA TYR A 174 -4.41 -0.54 -11.66
C TYR A 174 -3.72 -1.56 -12.60
N VAL A 175 -4.46 -2.52 -13.12
CA VAL A 175 -3.90 -3.64 -13.91
C VAL A 175 -3.13 -3.15 -15.13
N GLU A 176 -3.71 -2.21 -15.89
CA GLU A 176 -3.11 -1.70 -17.13
C GLU A 176 -1.82 -0.94 -16.85
N GLU A 177 -1.87 0.04 -15.94
CA GLU A 177 -0.70 0.85 -15.56
C GLU A 177 0.43 -0.02 -14.97
N LEU A 178 0.08 -0.98 -14.13
CA LEU A 178 1.09 -1.88 -13.55
C LEU A 178 1.74 -2.78 -14.60
N THR A 179 0.95 -3.29 -15.55
CA THR A 179 1.46 -4.14 -16.64
C THR A 179 2.48 -3.40 -17.49
N GLU A 180 2.24 -2.11 -17.76
CA GLU A 180 3.16 -1.26 -18.51
C GLU A 180 4.36 -0.81 -17.69
N PHE A 181 4.18 -0.53 -16.41
CA PHE A 181 5.20 0.06 -15.54
C PHE A 181 6.23 -0.95 -15.04
N LEU A 182 5.79 -2.13 -14.56
CA LEU A 182 6.67 -3.10 -13.90
C LEU A 182 7.89 -3.55 -14.74
N PRO A 183 7.80 -3.73 -16.07
CA PRO A 183 8.96 -4.07 -16.88
C PRO A 183 10.03 -2.96 -17.01
N GLN A 184 9.70 -1.72 -16.63
CA GLN A 184 10.53 -0.54 -16.84
C GLN A 184 11.37 -0.17 -15.60
N VAL A 185 11.16 -0.83 -14.46
CA VAL A 185 11.82 -0.54 -13.19
C VAL A 185 12.71 -1.70 -12.75
N LYS A 186 13.75 -1.41 -11.96
CA LYS A 186 14.70 -2.42 -11.46
C LYS A 186 14.26 -3.01 -10.12
N ILE A 187 13.78 -2.13 -9.21
CA ILE A 187 13.28 -2.51 -7.89
C ILE A 187 11.77 -2.64 -8.01
N ARG A 188 11.27 -3.86 -7.87
CA ARG A 188 9.81 -4.08 -7.89
C ARG A 188 9.15 -3.32 -6.74
N PRO A 189 8.03 -2.63 -6.97
CA PRO A 189 7.25 -2.03 -5.89
C PRO A 189 6.91 -3.06 -4.80
N ALA A 190 7.03 -2.65 -3.55
CA ALA A 190 6.70 -3.50 -2.42
C ALA A 190 5.23 -3.40 -2.02
N LEU A 191 4.58 -2.29 -2.43
CA LEU A 191 3.21 -1.97 -2.08
C LEU A 191 2.53 -1.19 -3.19
N VAL A 192 1.22 -1.45 -3.38
CA VAL A 192 0.31 -0.59 -4.14
C VAL A 192 -0.83 -0.17 -3.20
N GLN A 193 -1.07 1.15 -3.13
CA GLN A 193 -2.10 1.76 -2.30
C GLN A 193 -3.23 2.30 -3.17
N ASN A 194 -4.42 1.70 -3.08
CA ASN A 194 -5.61 2.09 -3.85
C ASN A 194 -6.81 2.38 -2.94
N GLU A 195 -7.86 3.01 -3.49
CA GLU A 195 -9.15 3.10 -2.82
C GLU A 195 -9.78 1.72 -2.72
N ILE A 196 -10.10 1.27 -1.50
CA ILE A 196 -10.80 0.01 -1.28
C ILE A 196 -11.68 0.15 -0.05
N HIS A 197 -12.95 -0.22 -0.19
CA HIS A 197 -13.93 -0.31 0.88
C HIS A 197 -15.10 -1.23 0.44
N PRO A 198 -16.04 -1.63 1.29
CA PRO A 198 -17.10 -2.58 0.93
C PRO A 198 -17.93 -2.25 -0.32
N TYR A 199 -18.06 -0.98 -0.69
CA TYR A 199 -18.78 -0.57 -1.91
C TYR A 199 -17.90 -0.44 -3.16
N TYR A 200 -16.55 -0.51 -2.97
CA TYR A 200 -15.55 -0.48 -4.04
C TYR A 200 -14.42 -1.45 -3.70
N GLN A 201 -14.54 -2.69 -4.13
CA GLN A 201 -13.73 -3.80 -3.62
C GLN A 201 -12.53 -4.16 -4.47
N GLU A 202 -12.43 -3.64 -5.69
CA GLU A 202 -11.32 -3.91 -6.62
C GLU A 202 -11.08 -5.42 -6.79
N GLN A 203 -12.16 -6.20 -7.05
CA GLN A 203 -12.15 -7.66 -7.02
C GLN A 203 -11.18 -8.31 -8.03
N ASP A 204 -10.86 -7.64 -9.14
CA ASP A 204 -9.89 -8.10 -10.13
C ASP A 204 -8.49 -7.51 -9.88
N VAL A 205 -8.41 -6.27 -9.40
CA VAL A 205 -7.16 -5.51 -9.22
C VAL A 205 -6.37 -6.03 -8.01
N VAL A 206 -7.04 -6.26 -6.89
CA VAL A 206 -6.39 -6.75 -5.66
C VAL A 206 -5.69 -8.10 -5.87
N PRO A 207 -6.35 -9.15 -6.42
CA PRO A 207 -5.68 -10.41 -6.70
C PRO A 207 -4.54 -10.28 -7.72
N PHE A 208 -4.69 -9.40 -8.72
CA PHE A 208 -3.62 -9.15 -9.69
C PHE A 208 -2.37 -8.59 -9.00
N ILE A 209 -2.51 -7.53 -8.17
CA ILE A 209 -1.40 -6.94 -7.44
C ILE A 209 -0.73 -7.99 -6.53
N GLN A 210 -1.54 -8.73 -5.77
CA GLN A 210 -1.04 -9.78 -4.88
C GLN A 210 -0.29 -10.88 -5.64
N SER A 211 -0.76 -11.28 -6.82
CA SER A 211 -0.08 -12.27 -7.68
C SER A 211 1.29 -11.81 -8.15
N GLN A 212 1.53 -10.49 -8.16
CA GLN A 212 2.84 -9.91 -8.47
C GLN A 212 3.81 -9.91 -7.26
N GLY A 213 3.43 -10.51 -6.13
CA GLY A 213 4.20 -10.49 -4.88
C GLY A 213 4.26 -9.09 -4.23
N ILE A 214 3.29 -8.25 -4.53
CA ILE A 214 3.16 -6.86 -4.06
C ILE A 214 2.04 -6.81 -3.01
N VAL A 215 2.28 -6.09 -1.91
CA VAL A 215 1.27 -5.88 -0.86
C VAL A 215 0.25 -4.84 -1.31
N VAL A 216 -1.01 -5.07 -1.00
CA VAL A 216 -2.09 -4.08 -1.22
C VAL A 216 -2.34 -3.33 0.08
N GLN A 217 -2.50 -2.01 -0.01
CA GLN A 217 -2.95 -1.14 1.09
C GLN A 217 -4.16 -0.34 0.62
N CYS A 218 -5.17 -0.18 1.47
CA CYS A 218 -6.32 0.64 1.15
C CYS A 218 -6.24 2.02 1.80
N TRP A 219 -6.52 3.05 1.00
CA TRP A 219 -6.95 4.34 1.50
C TRP A 219 -8.48 4.42 1.46
N TYR A 220 -9.09 5.22 2.33
CA TYR A 220 -10.53 5.29 2.57
C TYR A 220 -11.20 3.93 2.93
N PRO A 221 -10.60 3.11 3.79
CA PRO A 221 -11.22 1.82 4.16
C PRO A 221 -12.64 1.99 4.72
N LEU A 222 -12.95 3.14 5.32
CA LEU A 222 -14.27 3.47 5.88
C LEU A 222 -15.11 4.36 4.94
N GLY A 223 -14.85 4.31 3.62
CA GLY A 223 -15.64 5.01 2.60
C GLY A 223 -15.26 6.47 2.35
N GLY A 224 -14.41 7.08 3.17
CA GLY A 224 -13.91 8.45 2.96
C GLY A 224 -14.93 9.56 3.23
N ARG A 225 -14.57 10.78 2.78
CA ARG A 225 -15.34 11.99 3.08
C ARG A 225 -16.75 11.96 2.48
N GLY A 226 -17.76 12.13 3.33
CA GLY A 226 -19.16 12.18 2.92
C GLY A 226 -19.86 10.82 2.87
N TYR A 227 -19.08 9.71 2.79
CA TYR A 227 -19.64 8.36 2.64
C TYR A 227 -19.46 7.48 3.87
N THR A 228 -18.58 7.85 4.79
CA THR A 228 -18.31 7.06 6.02
C THR A 228 -19.59 6.75 6.79
N ALA A 229 -20.49 7.71 6.96
CA ALA A 229 -21.72 7.50 7.71
C ALA A 229 -22.67 6.49 7.05
N GLU A 230 -22.77 6.49 5.71
CA GLU A 230 -23.55 5.52 4.96
C GLU A 230 -22.98 4.11 5.17
N LEU A 231 -21.69 3.96 4.95
CA LEU A 231 -21.01 2.67 5.06
C LEU A 231 -21.07 2.08 6.47
N LEU A 232 -20.83 2.88 7.50
CA LEU A 232 -20.90 2.43 8.90
C LEU A 232 -22.32 2.07 9.36
N ASN A 233 -23.35 2.60 8.67
CA ASN A 233 -24.76 2.29 8.94
C ASN A 233 -25.36 1.23 8.01
N ASP A 234 -24.57 0.63 7.13
CA ASP A 234 -25.02 -0.47 6.28
C ASP A 234 -25.56 -1.63 7.14
N GLU A 235 -26.73 -2.17 6.76
CA GLU A 235 -27.44 -3.19 7.56
C GLU A 235 -26.64 -4.49 7.71
N VAL A 236 -25.90 -4.89 6.67
CA VAL A 236 -25.04 -6.08 6.70
C VAL A 236 -23.89 -5.86 7.68
N ILE A 237 -23.18 -4.74 7.55
CA ILE A 237 -22.05 -4.40 8.41
C ILE A 237 -22.48 -4.31 9.88
N ARG A 238 -23.57 -3.60 10.16
CA ARG A 238 -24.11 -3.46 11.52
C ARG A 238 -24.50 -4.80 12.14
N ARG A 239 -25.18 -5.65 11.40
CA ARG A 239 -25.59 -6.98 11.86
C ARG A 239 -24.39 -7.85 12.22
N ILE A 240 -23.32 -7.80 11.41
CA ILE A 240 -22.06 -8.51 11.70
C ILE A 240 -21.40 -7.91 12.95
N ALA A 241 -21.33 -6.59 13.05
CA ALA A 241 -20.78 -5.89 14.22
C ALA A 241 -21.49 -6.28 15.53
N GLU A 242 -22.81 -6.33 15.52
CA GLU A 242 -23.63 -6.76 16.67
C GLU A 242 -23.33 -8.22 17.08
N ARG A 243 -23.14 -9.15 16.13
CA ARG A 243 -22.79 -10.56 16.43
C ARG A 243 -21.46 -10.68 17.14
N HIS A 244 -20.48 -9.89 16.72
CA HIS A 244 -19.11 -9.92 17.29
C HIS A 244 -18.94 -9.01 18.51
N GLY A 245 -19.93 -8.13 18.82
CA GLY A 245 -19.84 -7.15 19.90
C GLY A 245 -18.77 -6.07 19.64
N VAL A 246 -18.54 -5.71 18.37
CA VAL A 246 -17.57 -4.72 17.90
C VAL A 246 -18.26 -3.61 17.11
N SER A 247 -17.53 -2.57 16.70
CA SER A 247 -18.08 -1.53 15.86
C SER A 247 -18.11 -1.91 14.37
N SER A 248 -18.93 -1.20 13.59
CA SER A 248 -18.96 -1.31 12.13
C SER A 248 -17.58 -1.00 11.51
N ALA A 249 -16.84 -0.04 12.06
CA ALA A 249 -15.50 0.29 11.61
C ALA A 249 -14.54 -0.90 11.80
N GLN A 250 -14.58 -1.54 12.97
CA GLN A 250 -13.77 -2.73 13.24
C GLN A 250 -14.09 -3.89 12.28
N VAL A 251 -15.37 -4.11 11.95
CA VAL A 251 -15.79 -5.13 10.97
C VAL A 251 -15.15 -4.87 9.61
N ILE A 252 -15.26 -3.65 9.09
CA ILE A 252 -14.72 -3.29 7.77
C ILE A 252 -13.21 -3.43 7.74
N LEU A 253 -12.51 -2.89 8.74
CA LEU A 253 -11.05 -2.97 8.82
C LEU A 253 -10.58 -4.43 8.97
N ARG A 254 -11.29 -5.25 9.74
CA ARG A 254 -10.98 -6.68 9.87
C ARG A 254 -11.21 -7.44 8.56
N TRP A 255 -12.27 -7.10 7.81
CA TRP A 255 -12.55 -7.67 6.50
C TRP A 255 -11.41 -7.41 5.52
N ASP A 256 -10.90 -6.17 5.43
CA ASP A 256 -9.75 -5.86 4.59
C ASP A 256 -8.49 -6.65 5.01
N LEU A 257 -8.19 -6.71 6.32
CA LEU A 257 -7.05 -7.48 6.82
C LEU A 257 -7.15 -8.98 6.44
N GLN A 258 -8.35 -9.58 6.49
CA GLN A 258 -8.55 -10.98 6.11
C GLN A 258 -8.42 -11.22 4.60
N ARG A 259 -8.57 -10.18 3.77
CA ARG A 259 -8.26 -10.19 2.33
C ARG A 259 -6.76 -9.98 2.03
N GLY A 260 -5.93 -9.81 3.04
CA GLY A 260 -4.52 -9.46 2.87
C GLY A 260 -4.30 -8.02 2.42
N ILE A 261 -5.16 -7.11 2.85
CA ILE A 261 -5.10 -5.67 2.56
C ILE A 261 -4.73 -4.91 3.82
N VAL A 262 -3.66 -4.13 3.77
CA VAL A 262 -3.22 -3.24 4.85
C VAL A 262 -4.16 -2.06 4.97
N VAL A 263 -4.54 -1.68 6.20
CA VAL A 263 -5.53 -0.62 6.44
C VAL A 263 -4.91 0.59 7.15
N ILE A 264 -5.28 1.79 6.69
CA ILE A 264 -4.81 3.06 7.25
C ILE A 264 -5.97 4.03 7.50
N PRO A 265 -6.94 3.68 8.37
CA PRO A 265 -8.04 4.58 8.69
C PRO A 265 -7.52 5.91 9.24
N GLY A 266 -8.05 7.03 8.73
CA GLY A 266 -7.76 8.36 9.26
C GLY A 266 -8.65 8.67 10.46
N SER A 267 -8.09 9.29 11.51
CA SER A 267 -8.86 9.81 12.64
C SER A 267 -8.10 10.92 13.38
N SER A 268 -8.84 11.92 13.84
CA SER A 268 -8.40 12.95 14.79
C SER A 268 -8.85 12.64 16.24
N ASN A 269 -9.67 11.60 16.44
CA ASN A 269 -10.17 11.21 17.75
C ASN A 269 -9.32 10.06 18.32
N PRO A 270 -8.64 10.27 19.46
CA PRO A 270 -7.81 9.23 20.09
C PRO A 270 -8.59 7.94 20.43
N ASP A 271 -9.86 8.05 20.79
CA ASP A 271 -10.70 6.88 21.09
C ASP A 271 -10.94 6.03 19.83
N HIS A 272 -11.21 6.66 18.68
CA HIS A 272 -11.32 5.95 17.41
C HIS A 272 -9.96 5.34 16.97
N ILE A 273 -8.83 6.03 17.22
CA ILE A 273 -7.51 5.50 16.91
C ILE A 273 -7.27 4.21 17.71
N ARG A 274 -7.56 4.23 19.01
CA ARG A 274 -7.45 3.05 19.88
C ARG A 274 -8.37 1.92 19.42
N GLU A 275 -9.63 2.22 19.14
CA GLU A 275 -10.64 1.26 18.65
C GLU A 275 -10.20 0.62 17.32
N ASN A 276 -9.72 1.42 16.38
CA ASN A 276 -9.22 0.93 15.09
C ASN A 276 -8.00 -0.01 15.23
N LEU A 277 -7.25 0.07 16.32
CA LEU A 277 -6.13 -0.84 16.59
C LEU A 277 -6.56 -2.18 17.20
N ASP A 278 -7.78 -2.28 17.72
CA ASP A 278 -8.32 -3.49 18.37
C ASP A 278 -9.09 -4.37 17.39
N LEU A 279 -8.36 -4.97 16.44
CA LEU A 279 -8.93 -5.79 15.36
C LEU A 279 -8.61 -7.29 15.45
N PHE A 280 -7.81 -7.68 16.45
CA PHE A 280 -7.22 -9.03 16.47
C PHE A 280 -7.92 -9.97 17.47
N GLY A 281 -8.90 -9.48 18.22
CA GLY A 281 -9.69 -10.24 19.18
C GLY A 281 -10.82 -11.08 18.55
N PHE A 282 -11.14 -10.89 17.28
CA PHE A 282 -12.18 -11.60 16.56
C PHE A 282 -11.76 -11.90 15.12
N ALA A 283 -12.51 -12.75 14.43
CA ALA A 283 -12.35 -13.01 13.01
C ALA A 283 -13.73 -13.18 12.36
N LEU A 284 -13.87 -12.67 11.14
CA LEU A 284 -15.07 -12.87 10.33
C LEU A 284 -15.09 -14.29 9.76
N THR A 285 -16.27 -14.90 9.72
CA THR A 285 -16.48 -16.19 9.06
C THR A 285 -16.48 -16.04 7.54
N GLU A 286 -16.35 -17.16 6.80
CA GLU A 286 -16.43 -17.14 5.34
C GLU A 286 -17.79 -16.60 4.85
N GLU A 287 -18.90 -16.92 5.58
CA GLU A 287 -20.23 -16.38 5.26
C GLU A 287 -20.28 -14.86 5.43
N GLU A 288 -19.70 -14.33 6.51
CA GLU A 288 -19.64 -12.89 6.76
C GLU A 288 -18.73 -12.19 5.73
N MET A 289 -17.62 -12.79 5.36
CA MET A 289 -16.76 -12.29 4.28
C MET A 289 -17.52 -12.21 2.95
N GLU A 290 -18.36 -13.20 2.63
CA GLU A 290 -19.17 -13.22 1.41
C GLU A 290 -20.36 -12.23 1.50
N GLU A 291 -21.00 -12.10 2.67
CA GLU A 291 -22.03 -11.06 2.88
C GLU A 291 -21.47 -9.67 2.58
N ILE A 292 -20.25 -9.35 3.07
CA ILE A 292 -19.58 -8.06 2.78
C ILE A 292 -19.16 -7.98 1.30
N ARG A 293 -18.68 -9.08 0.71
CA ARG A 293 -18.36 -9.13 -0.72
C ARG A 293 -19.56 -8.76 -1.59
N SER A 294 -20.75 -9.18 -1.22
CA SER A 294 -21.99 -8.87 -1.95
C SER A 294 -22.37 -7.39 -1.95
N LEU A 295 -21.74 -6.57 -1.11
CA LEU A 295 -21.99 -5.12 -1.04
C LEU A 295 -21.27 -4.34 -2.14
N ASP A 296 -20.42 -4.96 -2.95
CA ASP A 296 -19.69 -4.29 -4.02
C ASP A 296 -20.62 -3.63 -5.01
N ARG A 297 -20.46 -2.33 -5.17
CA ARG A 297 -21.24 -1.51 -6.11
C ARG A 297 -20.39 -0.97 -7.25
N ASN A 298 -19.08 -1.26 -7.23
CA ASN A 298 -18.07 -0.61 -8.06
C ASN A 298 -18.17 0.94 -7.97
N GLU A 299 -18.43 1.43 -6.76
CA GLU A 299 -18.70 2.84 -6.45
C GLU A 299 -17.46 3.50 -5.83
N LYS A 300 -16.65 4.10 -6.67
CA LYS A 300 -15.48 4.87 -6.26
C LYS A 300 -15.90 6.21 -5.67
N HIS A 301 -15.39 6.56 -4.50
CA HIS A 301 -15.76 7.79 -3.78
C HIS A 301 -14.82 8.95 -4.04
N ASP A 302 -13.65 8.71 -4.59
CA ASP A 302 -12.76 9.76 -5.05
C ASP A 302 -12.64 9.74 -6.57
N TRP A 303 -12.39 10.88 -7.16
CA TRP A 303 -12.39 11.09 -8.62
C TRP A 303 -10.99 10.95 -9.26
N TYR A 304 -9.99 10.46 -8.51
CA TYR A 304 -8.64 10.20 -9.02
C TYR A 304 -8.55 8.91 -9.84
#